data_ea20f2a84c5e88b75d5d0da66a1cb1f0
#
_entry.id   ea20f2a84c5e88b75d5d0da66a1cb1f0
#
_cell.length_a   1.000
_cell.length_b   1.000
_cell.length_c   1.000
_cell.angle_alpha   90.00
_cell.angle_beta   90.00
_cell.angle_gamma   90.00
#
_symmetry.space_group_name_H-M   'P 1'
#
loop_
_entity.id
_entity.type
_entity.pdbx_description
1 polymer ?
#
loop_
_entity_poly.entity_id
_entity_poly.type
_entity_poly.pdbx_seq_one_letter_code
_entity_poly.pdbx_strand_id
1 'polypeptide(L)'
;MADKYPPEYMEFIRLFNEGKFAESHRALQGVWSENRSNLFYKALIQMAGAHEHWEDESYFWAANLFRGAAQLLAAYAPRHGGLDIDQLVRTLETCADVADAQRNNRQEAYKLPPVKLTV
;
A
#
# COMPACT_ATOMS: atom_id res chain seq x y z
N MET A 1 -7.73 -5.56 -26.69
CA MET A 1 -8.79 -5.13 -25.79
C MET A 1 -8.29 -3.94 -24.96
N ALA A 2 -9.09 -2.90 -24.85
CA ALA A 2 -8.70 -1.74 -24.07
C ALA A 2 -8.63 -2.11 -22.58
N ASP A 3 -7.64 -1.59 -21.88
CA ASP A 3 -7.52 -1.78 -20.46
C ASP A 3 -8.67 -1.09 -19.76
N LYS A 4 -9.23 -1.75 -18.77
CA LYS A 4 -10.34 -1.23 -17.97
C LYS A 4 -9.91 -0.12 -17.03
N TYR A 5 -8.63 -0.06 -16.70
CA TYR A 5 -8.06 0.88 -15.75
C TYR A 5 -6.92 1.68 -16.38
N PRO A 6 -6.62 2.88 -15.84
CA PRO A 6 -5.53 3.70 -16.37
C PRO A 6 -4.18 2.98 -16.38
N PRO A 7 -3.33 3.27 -17.38
CA PRO A 7 -2.02 2.61 -17.49
C PRO A 7 -1.14 2.78 -16.24
N GLU A 8 -1.16 3.95 -15.62
CA GLU A 8 -0.33 4.25 -14.46
C GLU A 8 -0.75 3.42 -13.24
N TYR A 9 -2.06 3.18 -13.11
CA TYR A 9 -2.61 2.34 -12.06
C TYR A 9 -2.18 0.88 -12.28
N MET A 10 -2.26 0.38 -13.50
CA MET A 10 -1.84 -0.98 -13.83
C MET A 10 -0.33 -1.15 -13.64
N GLU A 11 0.45 -0.14 -13.98
CA GLU A 11 1.89 -0.16 -13.76
C GLU A 11 2.22 -0.19 -12.28
N PHE A 12 1.50 0.61 -11.46
CA PHE A 12 1.64 0.56 -10.02
C PHE A 12 1.43 -0.87 -9.50
N ILE A 13 0.34 -1.51 -9.92
CA ILE A 13 0.00 -2.86 -9.47
C ILE A 13 1.10 -3.85 -9.83
N ARG A 14 1.59 -3.77 -11.07
CA ARG A 14 2.64 -4.67 -11.55
C ARG A 14 3.92 -4.52 -10.72
N LEU A 15 4.37 -3.28 -10.57
CA LEU A 15 5.61 -2.99 -9.84
C LEU A 15 5.48 -3.35 -8.36
N PHE A 16 4.34 -3.02 -7.75
CA PHE A 16 4.08 -3.35 -6.36
C PHE A 16 4.15 -4.87 -6.13
N ASN A 17 3.50 -5.64 -7.01
CA ASN A 17 3.48 -7.09 -6.88
C ASN A 17 4.87 -7.71 -7.10
N GLU A 18 5.75 -7.01 -7.81
CA GLU A 18 7.14 -7.45 -8.01
C GLU A 18 8.05 -7.04 -6.83
N GLY A 19 7.49 -6.37 -5.84
CA GLY A 19 8.27 -5.90 -4.69
C GLY A 19 9.07 -4.62 -4.96
N LYS A 20 8.81 -3.97 -6.08
CA LYS A 20 9.48 -2.73 -6.47
C LYS A 20 8.71 -1.53 -5.95
N PHE A 21 8.72 -1.36 -4.63
CA PHE A 21 7.84 -0.41 -3.95
C PHE A 21 8.15 1.05 -4.29
N ALA A 22 9.42 1.43 -4.31
CA ALA A 22 9.80 2.81 -4.68
C ALA A 22 9.36 3.15 -6.10
N GLU A 23 9.55 2.20 -7.03
CA GLU A 23 9.16 2.40 -8.43
C GLU A 23 7.64 2.46 -8.57
N SER A 24 6.90 1.62 -7.84
CA SER A 24 5.44 1.64 -7.87
C SER A 24 4.92 2.98 -7.34
N HIS A 25 5.49 3.47 -6.26
CA HIS A 25 5.17 4.77 -5.68
C HIS A 25 5.30 5.87 -6.75
N ARG A 26 6.44 5.90 -7.45
CA ARG A 26 6.68 6.92 -8.48
C ARG A 26 5.71 6.80 -9.66
N ALA A 27 5.33 5.58 -10.02
CA ALA A 27 4.43 5.36 -11.16
C ALA A 27 3.06 6.03 -10.94
N LEU A 28 2.60 6.10 -9.70
CA LEU A 28 1.30 6.66 -9.39
C LEU A 28 1.35 8.10 -8.91
N GLN A 29 2.47 8.52 -8.35
CA GLN A 29 2.58 9.84 -7.73
C GLN A 29 2.39 10.99 -8.71
N GLY A 30 2.90 10.84 -9.93
CA GLY A 30 2.73 11.88 -10.97
C GLY A 30 1.27 12.13 -11.29
N VAL A 31 0.49 11.05 -11.45
CA VAL A 31 -0.94 11.16 -11.73
C VAL A 31 -1.67 11.73 -10.52
N TRP A 32 -1.35 11.25 -9.32
CA TRP A 32 -1.98 11.74 -8.10
C TRP A 32 -1.70 13.23 -7.87
N SER A 33 -0.48 13.70 -8.16
CA SER A 33 -0.12 15.10 -7.93
C SER A 33 -0.94 16.06 -8.78
N GLU A 34 -1.49 15.59 -9.90
CA GLU A 34 -2.38 16.39 -10.74
C GLU A 34 -3.82 16.39 -10.22
N ASN A 35 -4.16 15.43 -9.36
CA ASN A 35 -5.49 15.35 -8.76
C ASN A 35 -5.38 14.81 -7.33
N ARG A 36 -4.98 15.70 -6.41
CA ARG A 36 -4.72 15.33 -5.01
C ARG A 36 -5.98 14.98 -4.23
N SER A 37 -7.16 15.21 -4.81
CA SER A 37 -8.41 14.78 -4.20
C SER A 37 -8.67 13.29 -4.41
N ASN A 38 -7.88 12.60 -5.22
CA ASN A 38 -7.99 11.16 -5.42
C ASN A 38 -7.38 10.43 -4.23
N LEU A 39 -8.19 10.21 -3.19
CA LEU A 39 -7.73 9.59 -1.95
C LEU A 39 -7.44 8.10 -2.11
N PHE A 40 -8.02 7.45 -3.11
CA PHE A 40 -7.69 6.06 -3.41
C PHE A 40 -6.23 5.94 -3.85
N TYR A 41 -5.80 6.79 -4.78
CA TYR A 41 -4.40 6.79 -5.22
C TYR A 41 -3.46 7.19 -4.08
N LYS A 42 -3.87 8.17 -3.28
CA LYS A 42 -3.08 8.55 -2.10
C LYS A 42 -2.85 7.36 -1.17
N ALA A 43 -3.89 6.57 -0.93
CA ALA A 43 -3.79 5.39 -0.07
C ALA A 43 -2.81 4.36 -0.64
N LEU A 44 -2.87 4.11 -1.94
CA LEU A 44 -1.96 3.16 -2.58
C LEU A 44 -0.51 3.63 -2.51
N ILE A 45 -0.29 4.93 -2.69
CA ILE A 45 1.05 5.52 -2.57
C ILE A 45 1.57 5.36 -1.14
N GLN A 46 0.71 5.60 -0.13
CA GLN A 46 1.09 5.41 1.27
C GLN A 46 1.39 3.94 1.57
N MET A 47 0.64 3.02 0.99
CA MET A 47 0.88 1.59 1.16
C MET A 47 2.25 1.20 0.62
N ALA A 48 2.63 1.69 -0.55
CA ALA A 48 3.95 1.44 -1.11
C ALA A 48 5.03 2.07 -0.22
N GLY A 49 4.82 3.31 0.24
CA GLY A 49 5.74 3.98 1.14
C GLY A 49 5.92 3.24 2.46
N ALA A 50 4.85 2.62 2.96
CA ALA A 50 4.94 1.81 4.17
C ALA A 50 5.89 0.63 3.98
N HIS A 51 5.82 -0.04 2.83
CA HIS A 51 6.73 -1.14 2.52
C HIS A 51 8.17 -0.66 2.38
N GLU A 52 8.38 0.52 1.78
CA GLU A 52 9.72 1.11 1.68
C GLU A 52 10.31 1.35 3.07
N HIS A 53 9.51 1.92 3.99
CA HIS A 53 9.95 2.16 5.36
C HIS A 53 10.23 0.85 6.10
N TRP A 54 9.41 -0.18 5.86
CA TRP A 54 9.67 -1.49 6.44
C TRP A 54 11.03 -2.03 6.01
N GLU A 55 11.35 -1.92 4.73
CA GLU A 55 12.63 -2.40 4.19
C GLU A 55 13.81 -1.60 4.77
N ASP A 56 13.59 -0.33 5.08
CA ASP A 56 14.60 0.53 5.69
C ASP A 56 14.65 0.41 7.20
N GLU A 57 13.92 -0.53 7.78
CA GLU A 57 13.82 -0.74 9.22
C GLU A 57 13.28 0.47 9.98
N SER A 58 12.54 1.32 9.28
CA SER A 58 11.87 2.50 9.84
C SER A 58 10.45 2.10 10.25
N TYR A 59 10.37 1.30 11.31
CA TYR A 59 9.13 0.60 11.67
C TYR A 59 8.04 1.52 12.20
N PHE A 60 8.41 2.61 12.86
CA PHE A 60 7.43 3.60 13.32
C PHE A 60 6.67 4.19 12.12
N TRP A 61 7.40 4.62 11.10
CA TRP A 61 6.77 5.21 9.91
C TRP A 61 6.05 4.17 9.07
N ALA A 62 6.58 2.95 9.01
CA ALA A 62 5.90 1.86 8.33
C ALA A 62 4.52 1.62 8.95
N ALA A 63 4.45 1.51 10.28
CA ALA A 63 3.19 1.29 10.98
C ALA A 63 2.20 2.42 10.72
N ASN A 64 2.65 3.66 10.79
CA ASN A 64 1.79 4.82 10.56
C ASN A 64 1.23 4.84 9.15
N LEU A 65 2.06 4.54 8.15
CA LEU A 65 1.64 4.56 6.76
C LEU A 65 0.73 3.38 6.42
N PHE A 66 0.99 2.18 6.98
CA PHE A 66 0.07 1.05 6.81
C PHE A 66 -1.31 1.40 7.37
N ARG A 67 -1.35 1.97 8.57
CA ARG A 67 -2.60 2.32 9.24
C ARG A 67 -3.32 3.43 8.51
N GLY A 68 -2.57 4.45 8.07
CA GLY A 68 -3.14 5.57 7.30
C GLY A 68 -3.72 5.10 5.96
N ALA A 69 -3.02 4.21 5.27
CA ALA A 69 -3.53 3.64 4.02
C ALA A 69 -4.83 2.87 4.25
N ALA A 70 -4.86 2.04 5.30
CA ALA A 70 -6.07 1.28 5.64
C ALA A 70 -7.25 2.21 5.92
N GLN A 71 -7.02 3.29 6.66
CA GLN A 71 -8.07 4.26 6.98
C GLN A 71 -8.64 4.93 5.72
N LEU A 72 -7.77 5.33 4.79
CA LEU A 72 -8.21 5.94 3.54
C LEU A 72 -8.96 4.94 2.67
N LEU A 73 -8.47 3.70 2.60
CA LEU A 73 -9.08 2.67 1.75
C LEU A 73 -10.45 2.24 2.24
N ALA A 74 -10.72 2.35 3.54
CA ALA A 74 -11.99 1.89 4.11
C ALA A 74 -13.20 2.54 3.43
N ALA A 75 -13.06 3.77 2.94
CA ALA A 75 -14.13 4.49 2.24
C ALA A 75 -14.46 3.86 0.87
N TYR A 76 -13.59 3.00 0.36
CA TYR A 76 -13.75 2.39 -0.97
C TYR A 76 -14.18 0.92 -0.88
N ALA A 77 -14.45 0.42 0.32
CA ALA A 77 -14.92 -0.94 0.53
C ALA A 77 -16.34 -1.12 -0.02
N PRO A 78 -16.76 -2.31 -0.43
CA PRO A 78 -15.98 -3.55 -0.36
C PRO A 78 -15.02 -3.74 -1.53
N ARG A 79 -15.24 -3.11 -2.67
CA ARG A 79 -14.39 -3.25 -3.87
C ARG A 79 -14.24 -1.91 -4.57
N HIS A 80 -13.06 -1.68 -5.09
CA HIS A 80 -12.78 -0.48 -5.88
C HIS A 80 -11.55 -0.74 -6.75
N GLY A 81 -11.57 -0.22 -7.97
CA GLY A 81 -10.44 -0.40 -8.88
C GLY A 81 -10.11 -1.86 -9.16
N GLY A 82 -11.09 -2.75 -9.06
CA GLY A 82 -10.91 -4.18 -9.24
C GLY A 82 -10.33 -4.91 -8.04
N LEU A 83 -10.02 -4.19 -6.96
CA LEU A 83 -9.40 -4.78 -5.77
C LEU A 83 -10.45 -5.12 -4.72
N ASP A 84 -10.19 -6.20 -3.97
CA ASP A 84 -10.94 -6.54 -2.76
C ASP A 84 -10.45 -5.62 -1.64
N ILE A 85 -11.16 -4.52 -1.43
CA ILE A 85 -10.74 -3.49 -0.47
C ILE A 85 -10.93 -3.96 0.97
N ASP A 86 -11.99 -4.72 1.25
CA ASP A 86 -12.20 -5.27 2.60
C ASP A 86 -11.00 -6.10 3.04
N GLN A 87 -10.54 -7.00 2.17
CA GLN A 87 -9.37 -7.84 2.48
C GLN A 87 -8.11 -7.00 2.60
N LEU A 88 -7.93 -6.05 1.69
CA LEU A 88 -6.74 -5.19 1.69
C LEU A 88 -6.64 -4.38 2.98
N VAL A 89 -7.75 -3.79 3.42
CA VAL A 89 -7.79 -3.03 4.68
C VAL A 89 -7.36 -3.91 5.86
N ARG A 90 -7.94 -5.12 5.95
CA ARG A 90 -7.60 -6.04 7.05
C ARG A 90 -6.12 -6.43 7.02
N THR A 91 -5.58 -6.69 5.83
CA THR A 91 -4.18 -7.07 5.68
C THR A 91 -3.27 -5.91 6.09
N LEU A 92 -3.60 -4.68 5.67
CA LEU A 92 -2.78 -3.52 6.02
C LEU A 92 -2.82 -3.20 7.50
N GLU A 93 -3.96 -3.41 8.16
CA GLU A 93 -4.05 -3.25 9.61
C GLU A 93 -3.14 -4.27 10.31
N THR A 94 -3.11 -5.51 9.82
CA THR A 94 -2.18 -6.53 10.34
C THR A 94 -0.73 -6.11 10.09
N CYS A 95 -0.42 -5.57 8.90
CA CYS A 95 0.92 -5.06 8.62
C CYS A 95 1.32 -3.98 9.61
N ALA A 96 0.40 -3.08 9.95
CA ALA A 96 0.67 -2.03 10.93
C ALA A 96 0.99 -2.62 12.30
N ASP A 97 0.22 -3.63 12.72
CA ASP A 97 0.46 -4.29 14.02
C ASP A 97 1.80 -5.02 14.02
N VAL A 98 2.17 -5.66 12.92
CA VAL A 98 3.46 -6.33 12.80
C VAL A 98 4.60 -5.31 12.87
N ALA A 99 4.45 -4.16 12.20
CA ALA A 99 5.46 -3.11 12.26
C ALA A 99 5.64 -2.56 13.68
N ASP A 100 4.53 -2.39 14.41
CA ASP A 100 4.59 -1.98 15.81
C ASP A 100 5.30 -3.03 16.66
N ALA A 101 5.01 -4.32 16.45
CA ALA A 101 5.66 -5.40 17.18
C ALA A 101 7.16 -5.42 16.90
N GLN A 102 7.55 -5.25 15.65
CA GLN A 102 8.97 -5.22 15.26
C GLN A 102 9.68 -4.03 15.86
N ARG A 103 9.02 -2.89 15.91
CA ARG A 103 9.57 -1.69 16.52
C ARG A 103 9.83 -1.90 18.03
N ASN A 104 8.91 -2.58 18.69
CA ASN A 104 9.01 -2.81 20.14
C ASN A 104 9.91 -3.99 20.50
N ASN A 105 10.22 -4.86 19.56
CA ASN A 105 11.09 -6.02 19.79
C ASN A 105 11.98 -6.25 18.56
N ARG A 106 13.09 -5.50 18.49
CA ARG A 106 13.99 -5.53 17.35
C ARG A 106 14.83 -6.79 17.26
N GLN A 107 14.85 -7.59 18.31
CA GLN A 107 15.59 -8.85 18.31
C GLN A 107 14.85 -9.98 17.62
N GLU A 108 13.52 -9.85 17.50
CA GLU A 108 12.71 -10.80 16.76
C GLU A 108 12.70 -10.44 15.28
N ALA A 109 12.51 -11.45 14.44
CA ALA A 109 12.38 -11.23 12.99
C ALA A 109 10.94 -11.50 12.58
N TYR A 110 10.11 -10.45 12.64
CA TYR A 110 8.73 -10.54 12.20
C TYR A 110 8.66 -10.43 10.68
N LYS A 111 7.64 -11.05 10.10
CA LYS A 111 7.38 -10.97 8.67
C LYS A 111 6.03 -10.30 8.43
N LEU A 112 6.00 -9.41 7.45
CA LEU A 112 4.73 -8.83 7.01
C LEU A 112 3.90 -9.90 6.30
N PRO A 113 2.57 -9.91 6.52
CA PRO A 113 1.71 -10.71 5.66
C PRO A 113 1.86 -10.22 4.21
N PRO A 114 1.82 -11.13 3.24
CA PRO A 114 1.96 -10.71 1.84
C PRO A 114 0.77 -9.87 1.41
N VAL A 115 1.06 -8.82 0.65
CA VAL A 115 0.04 -7.96 0.04
C VAL A 115 0.19 -8.13 -1.46
N LYS A 116 -0.81 -8.74 -2.09
CA LYS A 116 -0.82 -8.91 -3.53
C LYS A 116 -2.07 -8.26 -4.10
N LEU A 117 -1.88 -7.42 -5.11
CA LEU A 117 -2.97 -6.70 -5.75
C LEU A 117 -3.41 -7.44 -7.00
N THR A 118 -4.66 -7.87 -7.04
CA THR A 118 -5.23 -8.62 -8.16
C THR A 118 -6.48 -7.91 -8.65
N VAL A 119 -6.44 -7.41 -9.88
CA VAL A 119 -7.58 -6.76 -10.52
C VAL A 119 -8.29 -7.67 -11.51
#